data_bdfe1eb429d64a3e239cd402c8f68448
#
_entry.id   bdfe1eb429d64a3e239cd402c8f68448
#
_cell.length_a   1.000
_cell.length_b   1.000
_cell.length_c   1.000
_cell.angle_alpha   90.00
_cell.angle_beta   90.00
_cell.angle_gamma   90.00
#
_symmetry.space_group_name_H-M   'P 1'
#
loop_
_entity.id
_entity.type
_entity.pdbx_description
1 polymer ?
#
loop_
_entity_poly.entity_id
_entity_poly.type
_entity_poly.pdbx_seq_one_letter_code
_entity_poly.pdbx_strand_id
1 'polypeptide(L)' 'PAREEAFRAVLAWCAEGEGLTTRRLQELLKDNDLLETEAARGIDGLHASYFTGSLESVGALAWNGKAWVATEKGLAEV' A
#
# COMPACT_ATOMS: atom_id res chain seq x y z
N PRO A 1 14.12 -2.01 -5.30
CA PRO A 1 13.20 -1.40 -6.26
C PRO A 1 12.11 -0.57 -5.58
N ALA A 2 11.69 0.51 -6.21
CA ALA A 2 10.68 1.41 -5.65
C ALA A 2 9.36 0.70 -5.32
N ARG A 3 8.99 -0.27 -6.13
CA ARG A 3 7.75 -1.03 -5.90
C ARG A 3 7.81 -1.83 -4.60
N GLU A 4 8.94 -2.45 -4.31
CA GLU A 4 9.13 -3.19 -3.08
C GLU A 4 9.07 -2.27 -1.87
N GLU A 5 9.70 -1.10 -1.97
CA GLU A 5 9.64 -0.09 -0.92
C GLU A 5 8.20 0.36 -0.67
N ALA A 6 7.42 0.52 -1.74
CA ALA A 6 6.02 0.92 -1.63
C ALA A 6 5.20 -0.15 -0.89
N PHE A 7 5.40 -1.43 -1.20
CA PHE A 7 4.72 -2.51 -0.50
C PHE A 7 5.04 -2.51 0.99
N ARG A 8 6.31 -2.35 1.34
CA ARG A 8 6.73 -2.29 2.74
C ARG A 8 6.16 -1.07 3.45
N ALA A 9 6.15 0.07 2.77
CA ALA A 9 5.61 1.30 3.33
C ALA A 9 4.12 1.15 3.62
N VAL A 10 3.36 0.60 2.70
CA VAL A 10 1.92 0.37 2.89
C VAL A 10 1.68 -0.52 4.10
N LEU A 11 2.44 -1.61 4.23
CA LEU A 11 2.31 -2.51 5.38
C LEU A 11 2.63 -1.79 6.69
N ALA A 12 3.71 -1.02 6.72
CA ALA A 12 4.12 -0.30 7.92
C ALA A 12 3.08 0.73 8.33
N TRP A 13 2.55 1.49 7.36
CA TRP A 13 1.52 2.49 7.65
C TRP A 13 0.23 1.85 8.14
N CYS A 14 -0.18 0.75 7.54
CA CYS A 14 -1.41 0.05 7.95
C CYS A 14 -1.26 -0.67 9.29
N ALA A 15 -0.04 -0.89 9.73
CA ALA A 15 0.24 -1.50 11.04
C ALA A 15 0.11 -0.49 12.18
N GLU A 16 0.10 0.79 11.87
CA GLU A 16 -0.02 1.85 12.87
C GLU A 16 -1.48 2.20 13.14
N GLY A 17 -1.83 2.34 14.40
CA GLY A 17 -3.18 2.78 14.80
C GLY A 17 -4.27 1.86 14.30
N GLU A 18 -5.33 2.47 13.76
CA GLU A 18 -6.51 1.77 13.27
C GLU A 18 -6.47 1.39 11.80
N GLY A 19 -5.32 1.58 11.16
CA GLY A 19 -5.17 1.34 9.73
C GLY A 19 -5.47 2.57 8.90
N LEU A 20 -5.47 2.41 7.59
CA LEU A 20 -5.66 3.52 6.66
C LEU A 20 -6.60 3.14 5.53
N THR A 21 -7.30 4.17 5.01
CA THR A 21 -8.14 4.00 3.83
C THR A 21 -7.26 3.97 2.57
N THR A 22 -7.82 3.45 1.48
CA THR A 22 -7.12 3.45 0.18
C THR A 22 -6.76 4.88 -0.23
N ARG A 23 -7.68 5.82 -0.01
CA ARG A 23 -7.46 7.23 -0.35
C ARG A 23 -6.26 7.80 0.42
N ARG A 24 -6.19 7.52 1.72
CA ARG A 24 -5.09 8.01 2.55
C ARG A 24 -3.77 7.37 2.15
N LEU A 25 -3.79 6.08 1.80
CA LEU A 25 -2.60 5.40 1.30
C LEU A 25 -2.13 6.02 -0.01
N GLN A 26 -3.05 6.39 -0.90
CA GLN A 26 -2.71 7.05 -2.15
C GLN A 26 -1.99 8.37 -1.88
N GLU A 27 -2.48 9.16 -0.93
CA GLU A 27 -1.85 10.42 -0.55
C GLU A 27 -0.44 10.20 0.00
N LEU A 28 -0.28 9.22 0.90
CA LEU A 28 1.01 8.93 1.50
C LEU A 28 2.02 8.41 0.48
N LEU A 29 1.58 7.54 -0.41
CA LEU A 29 2.44 7.03 -1.48
C LEU A 29 2.91 8.15 -2.40
N LYS A 30 2.00 9.06 -2.74
CA LYS A 30 2.31 10.20 -3.59
C LYS A 30 3.28 11.16 -2.88
N ASP A 31 3.01 11.47 -1.62
CA ASP A 31 3.83 12.40 -0.84
C ASP A 31 5.25 11.87 -0.60
N ASN A 32 5.41 10.56 -0.57
CA ASN A 32 6.71 9.92 -0.37
C ASN A 32 7.35 9.48 -1.68
N ASP A 33 6.77 9.88 -2.81
CA ASP A 33 7.29 9.60 -4.15
C ASP A 33 7.48 8.09 -4.40
N LEU A 34 6.55 7.31 -3.88
CA LEU A 34 6.59 5.84 -4.03
C LEU A 34 5.68 5.32 -5.15
N LEU A 35 4.91 6.19 -5.78
CA LEU A 35 4.11 5.82 -6.94
C LEU A 35 5.01 5.92 -8.18
N GLU A 36 5.18 4.80 -8.85
CA GLU A 36 5.95 4.80 -10.09
C GLU A 36 5.20 5.54 -11.18
N THR A 37 5.85 6.53 -11.77
CA THR A 37 5.31 7.19 -12.95
C THR A 37 6.03 6.62 -14.15
N GLU A 38 5.29 6.01 -15.05
CA GLU A 38 5.86 5.46 -16.27
C GLU A 38 5.42 6.31 -17.47
N ALA A 39 5.79 7.57 -17.42
CA ALA A 39 5.42 8.53 -18.46
C ALA A 39 5.83 8.06 -19.85
N ALA A 40 6.97 7.38 -19.94
CA ALA A 40 7.47 6.86 -21.21
C ALA A 40 6.54 5.80 -21.81
N ARG A 41 5.71 5.16 -20.99
CA ARG A 41 4.73 4.17 -21.44
C ARG A 41 3.32 4.73 -21.47
N GLY A 42 3.15 5.98 -21.13
CA GLY A 42 1.83 6.60 -21.05
C GLY A 42 1.01 6.14 -19.86
N ILE A 43 1.66 5.63 -18.83
CA ILE A 43 0.99 5.19 -17.61
C ILE A 43 1.22 6.25 -16.54
N ASP A 44 0.15 6.70 -15.90
CA ASP A 44 0.20 7.76 -14.91
C ASP A 44 0.65 7.31 -13.51
N GLY A 45 1.21 6.11 -13.41
CA GLY A 45 1.66 5.56 -12.15
C GLY A 45 0.68 4.54 -11.60
N LEU A 46 1.07 3.89 -10.52
CA LEU A 46 0.25 2.87 -9.88
C LEU A 46 -0.64 3.50 -8.82
N HIS A 47 -1.90 3.08 -8.80
CA HIS A 47 -2.82 3.51 -7.77
C HIS A 47 -2.61 2.67 -6.50
N ALA A 48 -2.95 3.25 -5.33
CA ALA A 48 -2.83 2.55 -4.05
C ALA A 48 -3.60 1.22 -4.04
N SER A 49 -4.69 1.13 -4.79
CA SER A 49 -5.48 -0.11 -4.89
C SER A 49 -4.68 -1.30 -5.46
N TYR A 50 -3.68 -1.03 -6.28
CA TYR A 50 -2.78 -2.08 -6.76
C TYR A 50 -2.04 -2.71 -5.57
N PHE A 51 -1.53 -1.88 -4.67
CA PHE A 51 -0.78 -2.36 -3.51
C PHE A 51 -1.68 -3.03 -2.49
N THR A 52 -2.82 -2.44 -2.17
CA THR A 52 -3.75 -3.03 -1.20
C THR A 52 -4.32 -4.34 -1.71
N GLY A 53 -4.68 -4.42 -2.99
CA GLY A 53 -5.20 -5.64 -3.59
C GLY A 53 -4.18 -6.76 -3.60
N SER A 54 -2.93 -6.44 -3.97
CA SER A 54 -1.85 -7.43 -3.99
C SER A 54 -1.54 -7.95 -2.58
N LEU A 55 -1.49 -7.06 -1.60
CA LEU A 55 -1.20 -7.43 -0.22
C LEU A 55 -2.35 -8.22 0.40
N GLU A 56 -3.59 -7.87 0.07
CA GLU A 56 -4.75 -8.63 0.51
C GLU A 56 -4.72 -10.04 -0.08
N SER A 57 -4.36 -10.15 -1.34
CA SER A 57 -4.29 -11.42 -2.05
C SER A 57 -3.35 -12.42 -1.39
N VAL A 58 -2.25 -11.94 -0.80
CA VAL A 58 -1.30 -12.80 -0.10
C VAL A 58 -1.57 -12.86 1.41
N GLY A 59 -2.64 -12.25 1.87
CA GLY A 59 -3.03 -12.29 3.26
C GLY A 59 -2.29 -11.33 4.18
N ALA A 60 -1.55 -10.37 3.63
CA ALA A 60 -0.78 -9.40 4.42
C ALA A 60 -1.60 -8.20 4.90
N LEU A 61 -2.66 -7.85 4.17
CA LEU A 61 -3.61 -6.81 4.56
C LEU A 61 -5.01 -7.35 4.60
N ALA A 62 -5.86 -6.75 5.43
CA ALA A 62 -7.28 -7.07 5.49
C ALA A 62 -8.08 -5.77 5.61
N TRP A 63 -9.25 -5.75 4.98
CA TRP A 63 -10.19 -4.64 5.09
C TRP A 63 -11.15 -4.93 6.24
N ASN A 64 -11.16 -4.05 7.24
CA ASN A 64 -11.97 -4.26 8.45
C ASN A 64 -13.36 -3.61 8.40
N GLY A 65 -13.77 -3.13 7.24
CA GLY A 65 -15.03 -2.40 7.06
C GLY A 65 -14.85 -0.88 7.05
N LYS A 66 -13.70 -0.39 7.49
CA LYS A 66 -13.40 1.04 7.54
C LYS A 66 -12.01 1.37 6.99
N ALA A 67 -11.05 0.48 7.17
CA ALA A 67 -9.66 0.75 6.80
C ALA A 67 -8.90 -0.55 6.50
N TRP A 68 -7.78 -0.40 5.84
CA TRP A 68 -6.84 -1.49 5.64
C TRP A 68 -5.96 -1.63 6.87
N VAL A 69 -5.85 -2.84 7.40
CA VAL A 69 -5.01 -3.13 8.55
C VAL A 69 -4.03 -4.25 8.19
N ALA A 70 -2.83 -4.18 8.75
CA ALA A 70 -1.85 -5.24 8.55
C ALA A 70 -2.26 -6.47 9.37
N THR A 71 -2.17 -7.64 8.76
CA THR A 71 -2.44 -8.91 9.44
C THR A 71 -1.16 -9.39 10.14
N GLU A 72 -1.25 -10.48 10.91
CA GLU A 72 -0.06 -11.07 11.51
C GLU A 72 0.98 -11.42 10.44
N LYS A 73 0.52 -11.92 9.31
CA LYS A 73 1.40 -12.25 8.19
C LYS A 73 2.06 -10.99 7.64
N GLY A 74 1.28 -9.91 7.50
CA GLY A 74 1.82 -8.63 7.04
C GLY A 74 2.84 -8.04 8.02
N LEU A 75 2.56 -8.14 9.32
CA LEU A 75 3.48 -7.66 10.36
C LEU A 75 4.79 -8.43 10.35
N ALA A 76 4.77 -9.69 9.98
CA ALA A 76 5.98 -10.51 9.91
C ALA A 76 6.89 -10.07 8.73
N GLU A 77 6.33 -9.39 7.75
CA GLU A 77 7.07 -8.93 6.56
C GLU A 77 7.70 -7.55 6.74
N VAL A 78 7.36 -6.86 7.79
CA VAL A 78 7.81 -5.48 8.04
C VAL A 78 9.14 -5.44 8.80
#